data_cfdfbe969bacce7375ae1ff87fc75a50
#
_entry.id   cfdfbe969bacce7375ae1ff87fc75a50
#
_cell.length_a   1.000
_cell.length_b   1.000
_cell.length_c   1.000
_cell.angle_alpha   90.00
_cell.angle_beta   90.00
_cell.angle_gamma   90.00
#
_symmetry.space_group_name_H-M   'P 1'
#
loop_
_entity.id
_entity.type
_entity.pdbx_description
1 polymer ?
#
loop_
_entity_poly.entity_id
_entity_poly.type
_entity_poly.pdbx_seq_one_letter_code
_entity_poly.pdbx_strand_id
1 'polypeptide(L)'
;SRGLGDVYKRQALWSKIIARKIVNQKNVLQQLNKENKSVLLLEQFVRELGPGDKTNREAHAAKVYFNTLMGCSFSRGNEEILLNSGLDFGYAVLRSFIAKMCVGYGLNSQLGIHHCNEYNRFNLVDDLIEPFRPFVDLYAYQLLNEEDYFTSEHRRKLANMLNHRIVYKGRNMYLCNAIEEYVSGYAALLKKKTNWELPDVSEYQGEEDEI
;
A
#
# COMPACT_ATOMS: atom_id res chain seq x y z
N SER A 1 -24.57 -1.55 23.03
CA SER A 1 -23.79 -0.29 22.87
C SER A 1 -22.28 -0.50 22.58
N ARG A 2 -21.69 -1.69 22.83
CA ARG A 2 -20.30 -1.98 22.47
C ARG A 2 -20.06 -2.01 20.96
N GLY A 3 -21.02 -2.45 20.14
CA GLY A 3 -20.87 -2.59 18.69
C GLY A 3 -20.73 -1.27 17.91
N LEU A 4 -21.47 -0.22 18.27
CA LEU A 4 -21.41 1.08 17.55
C LEU A 4 -20.06 1.79 17.73
N GLY A 5 -19.51 1.82 18.94
CA GLY A 5 -18.20 2.45 19.20
C GLY A 5 -17.06 1.77 18.45
N ASP A 6 -17.14 0.45 18.26
CA ASP A 6 -16.11 -0.31 17.51
C ASP A 6 -16.23 -0.09 16.01
N VAL A 7 -17.45 0.09 15.46
CA VAL A 7 -17.67 0.45 14.06
C VAL A 7 -17.07 1.82 13.75
N TYR A 8 -17.32 2.84 14.58
CA TYR A 8 -16.73 4.18 14.37
C TYR A 8 -15.21 4.17 14.42
N LYS A 9 -14.62 3.40 15.33
CA LYS A 9 -13.15 3.26 15.41
C LYS A 9 -12.57 2.60 14.18
N ARG A 10 -13.21 1.53 13.68
CA ARG A 10 -12.81 0.85 12.45
C ARG A 10 -12.90 1.78 11.24
N GLN A 11 -14.01 2.52 11.11
CA GLN A 11 -14.17 3.49 10.03
C GLN A 11 -13.12 4.61 10.08
N ALA A 12 -12.78 5.10 11.26
CA ALA A 12 -11.74 6.11 11.43
C ALA A 12 -10.34 5.55 11.09
N LEU A 13 -10.05 4.31 11.47
CA LEU A 13 -8.81 3.62 11.12
C LEU A 13 -8.71 3.40 9.60
N TRP A 14 -9.78 2.92 8.98
CA TRP A 14 -9.84 2.73 7.55
C TRP A 14 -9.58 4.01 6.79
N SER A 15 -10.24 5.10 7.16
CA SER A 15 -10.02 6.40 6.53
C SER A 15 -8.56 6.86 6.62
N LYS A 16 -7.88 6.60 7.75
CA LYS A 16 -6.45 6.90 7.88
C LYS A 16 -5.58 6.06 6.93
N ILE A 17 -5.87 4.76 6.81
CA ILE A 17 -5.18 3.85 5.89
C ILE A 17 -5.32 4.34 4.46
N ILE A 18 -6.55 4.65 4.04
CA ILE A 18 -6.84 5.11 2.68
C ILE A 18 -6.25 6.51 2.42
N ALA A 19 -6.34 7.42 3.38
CA ALA A 19 -5.68 8.72 3.26
C ALA A 19 -4.18 8.55 3.01
N ARG A 20 -3.52 7.66 3.76
CA ARG A 20 -2.09 7.38 3.58
C ARG A 20 -1.81 6.75 2.21
N LYS A 21 -2.61 5.79 1.77
CA LYS A 21 -2.51 5.23 0.42
C LYS A 21 -2.55 6.32 -0.65
N ILE A 22 -3.54 7.22 -0.59
CA ILE A 22 -3.70 8.29 -1.58
C ILE A 22 -2.52 9.28 -1.51
N VAL A 23 -2.05 9.64 -0.31
CA VAL A 23 -0.84 10.46 -0.15
C VAL A 23 0.36 9.78 -0.78
N ASN A 24 0.55 8.49 -0.56
CA ASN A 24 1.67 7.74 -1.13
C ASN A 24 1.55 7.64 -2.67
N GLN A 25 0.35 7.46 -3.22
CA GLN A 25 0.09 7.55 -4.66
C GLN A 25 0.48 8.92 -5.24
N LYS A 26 0.09 10.00 -4.55
CA LYS A 26 0.50 11.36 -4.90
C LYS A 26 2.02 11.50 -4.93
N ASN A 27 2.69 11.01 -3.90
CA ASN A 27 4.15 11.09 -3.77
C ASN A 27 4.86 10.34 -4.92
N VAL A 28 4.36 9.18 -5.32
CA VAL A 28 4.86 8.45 -6.50
C VAL A 28 4.75 9.29 -7.76
N LEU A 29 3.60 9.94 -8.00
CA LEU A 29 3.44 10.81 -9.18
C LEU A 29 4.41 12.00 -9.15
N GLN A 30 4.63 12.60 -7.98
CA GLN A 30 5.59 13.69 -7.79
C GLN A 30 7.02 13.23 -8.04
N GLN A 31 7.42 12.10 -7.49
CA GLN A 31 8.76 11.53 -7.67
C GLN A 31 9.07 11.22 -9.13
N LEU A 32 8.07 10.79 -9.90
CA LEU A 32 8.18 10.53 -11.33
C LEU A 32 7.91 11.77 -12.22
N ASN A 33 7.82 12.97 -11.62
CA ASN A 33 7.52 14.22 -12.32
C ASN A 33 6.29 14.13 -13.24
N LYS A 34 5.26 13.40 -12.78
CA LYS A 34 4.00 13.28 -13.51
C LYS A 34 3.15 14.57 -13.40
N GLU A 35 2.04 14.62 -14.13
CA GLU A 35 1.19 15.79 -14.29
C GLU A 35 0.72 16.37 -12.95
N ASN A 36 1.01 17.67 -12.72
CA ASN A 36 0.68 18.37 -11.46
C ASN A 36 -0.84 18.43 -11.19
N LYS A 37 -1.67 18.46 -12.23
CA LYS A 37 -3.14 18.44 -12.08
C LYS A 37 -3.62 17.20 -11.34
N SER A 38 -3.08 16.02 -11.67
CA SER A 38 -3.41 14.77 -11.00
C SER A 38 -2.93 14.75 -9.55
N VAL A 39 -1.76 15.32 -9.27
CA VAL A 39 -1.23 15.50 -7.91
C VAL A 39 -2.19 16.33 -7.05
N LEU A 40 -2.64 17.49 -7.56
CA LEU A 40 -3.60 18.35 -6.85
C LEU A 40 -4.96 17.68 -6.64
N LEU A 41 -5.41 16.88 -7.62
CA LEU A 41 -6.67 16.14 -7.50
C LEU A 41 -6.59 15.05 -6.42
N LEU A 42 -5.47 14.33 -6.31
CA LEU A 42 -5.25 13.37 -5.23
C LEU A 42 -5.24 14.06 -3.85
N GLU A 43 -4.63 15.24 -3.74
CA GLU A 43 -4.69 16.04 -2.50
C GLU A 43 -6.12 16.46 -2.15
N GLN A 44 -6.93 16.81 -3.14
CA GLN A 44 -8.34 17.11 -2.94
C GLN A 44 -9.09 15.89 -2.40
N PHE A 45 -8.87 14.69 -2.97
CA PHE A 45 -9.53 13.47 -2.49
C PHE A 45 -9.17 13.13 -1.05
N VAL A 46 -7.92 13.38 -0.62
CA VAL A 46 -7.53 13.21 0.79
C VAL A 46 -8.33 14.17 1.70
N ARG A 47 -8.51 15.43 1.29
CA ARG A 47 -9.29 16.42 2.08
C ARG A 47 -10.78 16.06 2.15
N GLU A 48 -11.31 15.43 1.09
CA GLU A 48 -12.72 15.05 0.98
C GLU A 48 -13.03 13.66 1.60
N LEU A 49 -11.99 12.95 2.07
CA LEU A 49 -12.15 11.61 2.62
C LEU A 49 -12.86 11.64 3.96
N GLY A 50 -14.08 11.13 3.98
CA GLY A 50 -14.90 11.00 5.19
C GLY A 50 -14.73 9.64 5.89
N PRO A 51 -15.33 9.47 7.09
CA PRO A 51 -15.29 8.22 7.84
C PRO A 51 -15.79 7.02 7.02
N GLY A 52 -14.93 5.98 6.91
CA GLY A 52 -15.24 4.75 6.18
C GLY A 52 -15.28 4.89 4.67
N ASP A 53 -14.78 6.01 4.13
CA ASP A 53 -14.75 6.31 2.67
C ASP A 53 -16.10 6.12 1.94
N LYS A 54 -17.18 6.58 2.53
CA LYS A 54 -18.55 6.44 1.97
C LYS A 54 -18.72 7.07 0.58
N THR A 55 -17.85 8.00 0.23
CA THR A 55 -17.84 8.68 -1.09
C THR A 55 -16.94 8.00 -2.10
N ASN A 56 -16.35 6.84 -1.76
CA ASN A 56 -15.50 6.02 -2.60
C ASN A 56 -14.31 6.81 -3.22
N ARG A 57 -13.69 7.66 -2.40
CA ARG A 57 -12.52 8.46 -2.81
C ARG A 57 -11.31 7.60 -3.15
N GLU A 58 -11.20 6.43 -2.51
CA GLU A 58 -10.19 5.44 -2.83
C GLU A 58 -10.24 5.02 -4.31
N ALA A 59 -11.42 4.64 -4.81
CA ALA A 59 -11.56 4.20 -6.20
C ALA A 59 -11.33 5.35 -7.19
N HIS A 60 -11.79 6.58 -6.86
CA HIS A 60 -11.53 7.76 -7.68
C HIS A 60 -10.03 8.08 -7.73
N ALA A 61 -9.36 8.04 -6.58
CA ALA A 61 -7.92 8.26 -6.49
C ALA A 61 -7.13 7.19 -7.26
N ALA A 62 -7.49 5.92 -7.12
CA ALA A 62 -6.86 4.84 -7.86
C ALA A 62 -7.00 5.03 -9.38
N LYS A 63 -8.17 5.42 -9.87
CA LYS A 63 -8.39 5.70 -11.30
C LYS A 63 -7.51 6.84 -11.81
N VAL A 64 -7.46 7.97 -11.10
CA VAL A 64 -6.61 9.12 -11.47
C VAL A 64 -5.14 8.72 -11.43
N TYR A 65 -4.73 8.05 -10.36
CA TYR A 65 -3.36 7.61 -10.16
C TYR A 65 -2.87 6.68 -11.27
N PHE A 66 -3.57 5.59 -11.53
CA PHE A 66 -3.16 4.62 -12.55
C PHE A 66 -3.21 5.20 -13.96
N ASN A 67 -4.21 6.00 -14.29
CA ASN A 67 -4.27 6.68 -15.59
C ASN A 67 -3.09 7.64 -15.79
N THR A 68 -2.66 8.33 -14.73
CA THR A 68 -1.53 9.27 -14.81
C THR A 68 -0.19 8.54 -14.82
N LEU A 69 -0.06 7.47 -14.04
CA LEU A 69 1.17 6.70 -13.96
C LEU A 69 1.43 5.90 -15.24
N MET A 70 0.42 5.21 -15.74
CA MET A 70 0.51 4.15 -16.75
C MET A 70 -0.21 4.47 -18.06
N GLY A 71 -0.92 5.59 -18.14
CA GLY A 71 -1.71 6.00 -19.31
C GLY A 71 -3.17 5.57 -19.24
N CYS A 72 -4.02 6.26 -20.02
CA CYS A 72 -5.48 6.05 -19.98
C CYS A 72 -5.95 4.69 -20.53
N SER A 73 -5.10 3.98 -21.25
CA SER A 73 -5.37 2.62 -21.75
C SER A 73 -5.10 1.53 -20.71
N PHE A 74 -4.44 1.87 -19.60
CA PHE A 74 -4.15 0.91 -18.55
C PHE A 74 -5.43 0.46 -17.84
N SER A 75 -5.58 -0.85 -17.69
CA SER A 75 -6.65 -1.48 -16.93
C SER A 75 -6.08 -2.54 -16.01
N ARG A 76 -6.34 -2.40 -14.70
CA ARG A 76 -6.01 -3.45 -13.73
C ARG A 76 -6.82 -4.71 -14.07
N GLY A 77 -6.14 -5.87 -14.01
CA GLY A 77 -6.73 -7.17 -14.34
C GLY A 77 -6.68 -7.53 -15.83
N ASN A 78 -6.18 -6.67 -16.72
CA ASN A 78 -5.85 -7.07 -18.08
C ASN A 78 -4.51 -7.82 -18.09
N GLU A 79 -4.57 -9.14 -18.30
CA GLU A 79 -3.39 -10.03 -18.28
C GLU A 79 -2.40 -9.77 -19.44
N GLU A 80 -2.85 -9.12 -20.53
CA GLU A 80 -2.00 -8.75 -21.65
C GLU A 80 -1.05 -7.59 -21.31
N ILE A 81 -1.33 -6.83 -20.24
CA ILE A 81 -0.48 -5.74 -19.80
C ILE A 81 0.60 -6.30 -18.88
N LEU A 82 1.84 -6.33 -19.35
CA LEU A 82 3.02 -6.85 -18.66
C LEU A 82 3.14 -6.33 -17.21
N LEU A 83 2.89 -5.03 -17.03
CA LEU A 83 2.98 -4.38 -15.73
C LEU A 83 2.02 -4.97 -14.70
N ASN A 84 0.82 -5.46 -15.11
CA ASN A 84 -0.09 -6.14 -14.21
C ASN A 84 0.51 -7.42 -13.61
N SER A 85 1.27 -8.19 -14.40
CA SER A 85 2.00 -9.36 -13.89
C SER A 85 3.02 -8.98 -12.80
N GLY A 86 3.74 -7.87 -13.00
CA GLY A 86 4.67 -7.34 -12.01
C GLY A 86 3.99 -6.85 -10.74
N LEU A 87 2.89 -6.10 -10.89
CA LEU A 87 2.09 -5.61 -9.77
C LEU A 87 1.51 -6.76 -8.94
N ASP A 88 0.92 -7.76 -9.61
CA ASP A 88 0.31 -8.91 -8.94
C ASP A 88 1.36 -9.73 -8.19
N PHE A 89 2.52 -9.95 -8.80
CA PHE A 89 3.64 -10.62 -8.14
C PHE A 89 4.15 -9.82 -6.93
N GLY A 90 4.42 -8.52 -7.11
CA GLY A 90 4.89 -7.65 -6.03
C GLY A 90 3.89 -7.55 -4.87
N TYR A 91 2.60 -7.42 -5.17
CA TYR A 91 1.56 -7.45 -4.13
C TYR A 91 1.48 -8.80 -3.42
N ALA A 92 1.67 -9.92 -4.13
CA ALA A 92 1.69 -11.24 -3.50
C ALA A 92 2.87 -11.40 -2.53
N VAL A 93 4.06 -10.91 -2.89
CA VAL A 93 5.24 -10.89 -2.00
C VAL A 93 4.95 -10.07 -0.74
N LEU A 94 4.47 -8.83 -0.92
CA LEU A 94 4.15 -7.91 0.17
C LEU A 94 3.06 -8.49 1.08
N ARG A 95 1.98 -9.02 0.50
CA ARG A 95 0.87 -9.65 1.21
C ARG A 95 1.33 -10.84 2.05
N SER A 96 2.19 -11.68 1.49
CA SER A 96 2.74 -12.83 2.19
C SER A 96 3.59 -12.43 3.39
N PHE A 97 4.39 -11.37 3.25
CA PHE A 97 5.22 -10.87 4.33
C PHE A 97 4.38 -10.25 5.45
N ILE A 98 3.38 -9.41 5.12
CA ILE A 98 2.46 -8.82 6.10
C ILE A 98 1.67 -9.94 6.81
N ALA A 99 1.21 -10.97 6.09
CA ALA A 99 0.53 -12.12 6.69
C ALA A 99 1.42 -12.83 7.73
N LYS A 100 2.69 -13.06 7.40
CA LYS A 100 3.69 -13.60 8.34
C LYS A 100 3.81 -12.73 9.60
N MET A 101 3.88 -11.41 9.44
CA MET A 101 3.96 -10.49 10.58
C MET A 101 2.66 -10.52 11.42
N CYS A 102 1.48 -10.54 10.78
CA CYS A 102 0.21 -10.66 11.50
C CYS A 102 0.18 -11.91 12.40
N VAL A 103 0.58 -13.05 11.87
CA VAL A 103 0.66 -14.30 12.65
C VAL A 103 1.68 -14.16 13.79
N GLY A 104 2.88 -13.61 13.51
CA GLY A 104 3.93 -13.43 14.51
C GLY A 104 3.52 -12.54 15.68
N TYR A 105 2.67 -11.53 15.45
CA TYR A 105 2.13 -10.65 16.49
C TYR A 105 0.80 -11.12 17.08
N GLY A 106 0.33 -12.33 16.74
CA GLY A 106 -0.89 -12.91 17.27
C GLY A 106 -2.17 -12.23 16.78
N LEU A 107 -2.15 -11.60 15.61
CA LEU A 107 -3.30 -10.99 14.98
C LEU A 107 -4.11 -12.03 14.20
N ASN A 108 -5.44 -11.95 14.29
CA ASN A 108 -6.31 -12.79 13.48
C ASN A 108 -6.47 -12.14 12.08
N SER A 109 -5.86 -12.73 11.06
CA SER A 109 -5.87 -12.24 9.68
C SER A 109 -7.26 -12.18 9.05
N GLN A 110 -8.25 -12.93 9.56
CA GLN A 110 -9.62 -12.93 9.07
C GLN A 110 -10.41 -11.67 9.52
N LEU A 111 -10.00 -11.06 10.64
CA LEU A 111 -10.69 -9.92 11.23
C LEU A 111 -10.15 -8.60 10.67
N GLY A 112 -10.61 -8.22 9.48
CA GLY A 112 -10.21 -6.97 8.83
C GLY A 112 -10.70 -5.72 9.56
N ILE A 113 -10.10 -4.59 9.23
CA ILE A 113 -10.54 -3.26 9.65
C ILE A 113 -11.75 -2.84 8.82
N HIS A 114 -11.68 -3.08 7.51
CA HIS A 114 -12.70 -2.77 6.51
C HIS A 114 -13.18 -4.02 5.78
N HIS A 115 -12.28 -4.80 5.21
CA HIS A 115 -12.63 -6.04 4.52
C HIS A 115 -13.27 -7.04 5.49
N CYS A 116 -14.39 -7.62 5.07
CA CYS A 116 -15.20 -8.53 5.89
C CYS A 116 -15.77 -9.73 5.10
N ASN A 117 -15.07 -10.13 4.03
CA ASN A 117 -15.46 -11.31 3.27
C ASN A 117 -15.19 -12.59 4.09
N GLU A 118 -16.22 -13.38 4.36
CA GLU A 118 -16.15 -14.62 5.17
C GLU A 118 -15.27 -15.71 4.56
N TYR A 119 -15.11 -15.70 3.23
CA TYR A 119 -14.24 -16.65 2.51
C TYR A 119 -12.79 -16.18 2.42
N ASN A 120 -12.49 -14.92 2.76
CA ASN A 120 -11.14 -14.38 2.72
C ASN A 120 -10.45 -14.55 4.07
N ARG A 121 -9.43 -15.40 4.12
CA ARG A 121 -8.61 -15.61 5.33
C ARG A 121 -7.66 -14.46 5.65
N PHE A 122 -7.59 -13.46 4.77
CA PHE A 122 -6.58 -12.39 4.81
C PHE A 122 -7.20 -10.98 4.83
N ASN A 123 -8.44 -10.83 5.29
CA ASN A 123 -9.13 -9.53 5.36
C ASN A 123 -8.27 -8.44 6.02
N LEU A 124 -7.63 -8.74 7.16
CA LEU A 124 -6.76 -7.79 7.86
C LEU A 124 -5.49 -7.48 7.07
N VAL A 125 -4.91 -8.48 6.43
CA VAL A 125 -3.69 -8.31 5.63
C VAL A 125 -3.99 -7.42 4.43
N ASP A 126 -5.15 -7.61 3.79
CA ASP A 126 -5.61 -6.82 2.66
C ASP A 126 -5.93 -5.36 3.05
N ASP A 127 -6.28 -5.10 4.32
CA ASP A 127 -6.39 -3.76 4.86
C ASP A 127 -5.01 -3.13 5.15
N LEU A 128 -4.12 -3.90 5.76
CA LEU A 128 -2.81 -3.39 6.20
C LEU A 128 -1.83 -3.17 5.03
N ILE A 129 -2.03 -3.84 3.89
CA ILE A 129 -1.17 -3.68 2.72
C ILE A 129 -1.36 -2.33 2.01
N GLU A 130 -2.54 -1.70 2.13
CA GLU A 130 -2.93 -0.57 1.30
C GLU A 130 -1.93 0.60 1.29
N PRO A 131 -1.33 1.04 2.41
CA PRO A 131 -0.33 2.11 2.40
C PRO A 131 0.95 1.77 1.65
N PHE A 132 1.27 0.49 1.51
CA PHE A 132 2.49 0.01 0.85
C PHE A 132 2.30 -0.30 -0.65
N ARG A 133 1.05 -0.39 -1.15
CA ARG A 133 0.80 -0.66 -2.57
C ARG A 133 1.50 0.33 -3.51
N PRO A 134 1.48 1.66 -3.25
CA PRO A 134 2.16 2.61 -4.12
C PRO A 134 3.68 2.41 -4.20
N PHE A 135 4.30 1.82 -3.17
CA PHE A 135 5.70 1.41 -3.22
C PHE A 135 5.92 0.32 -4.28
N VAL A 136 5.08 -0.71 -4.27
CA VAL A 136 5.13 -1.78 -5.29
C VAL A 136 4.86 -1.21 -6.68
N ASP A 137 3.89 -0.29 -6.79
CA ASP A 137 3.54 0.36 -8.07
C ASP A 137 4.74 1.09 -8.66
N LEU A 138 5.42 1.91 -7.85
CA LEU A 138 6.62 2.65 -8.24
C LEU A 138 7.72 1.70 -8.70
N TYR A 139 8.02 0.69 -7.88
CA TYR A 139 9.11 -0.24 -8.18
C TYR A 139 8.82 -1.11 -9.40
N ALA A 140 7.61 -1.65 -9.53
CA ALA A 140 7.21 -2.40 -10.72
C ALA A 140 7.21 -1.53 -11.98
N TYR A 141 6.75 -0.27 -11.87
CA TYR A 141 6.79 0.68 -12.97
C TYR A 141 8.23 0.93 -13.43
N GLN A 142 9.15 1.24 -12.51
CA GLN A 142 10.56 1.48 -12.83
C GLN A 142 11.24 0.26 -13.46
N LEU A 143 10.84 -0.94 -13.00
CA LEU A 143 11.44 -2.20 -13.46
C LEU A 143 10.91 -2.66 -14.82
N LEU A 144 9.65 -2.37 -15.16
CA LEU A 144 8.95 -3.02 -16.27
C LEU A 144 8.44 -2.07 -17.36
N ASN A 145 8.54 -0.74 -17.17
CA ASN A 145 7.91 0.24 -18.06
C ASN A 145 8.45 0.18 -19.52
N GLU A 146 9.70 -0.25 -19.70
CA GLU A 146 10.36 -0.34 -21.01
C GLU A 146 10.66 -1.79 -21.43
N GLU A 147 10.08 -2.76 -20.72
CA GLU A 147 10.33 -4.19 -20.93
C GLU A 147 9.22 -4.84 -21.76
N ASP A 148 9.57 -5.85 -22.56
CA ASP A 148 8.62 -6.61 -23.36
C ASP A 148 8.13 -7.88 -22.65
N TYR A 149 8.89 -8.40 -21.67
CA TYR A 149 8.62 -9.68 -21.03
C TYR A 149 8.83 -9.66 -19.52
N PHE A 150 7.93 -10.34 -18.77
CA PHE A 150 8.08 -10.55 -17.34
C PHE A 150 8.94 -11.79 -17.07
N THR A 151 10.22 -11.57 -16.84
CA THR A 151 11.24 -12.63 -16.71
C THR A 151 11.39 -13.14 -15.28
N SER A 152 12.18 -14.22 -15.09
CA SER A 152 12.59 -14.72 -13.78
C SER A 152 13.46 -13.71 -13.01
N GLU A 153 14.25 -12.91 -13.73
CA GLU A 153 15.06 -11.83 -13.16
C GLU A 153 14.18 -10.74 -12.54
N HIS A 154 13.12 -10.32 -13.23
CA HIS A 154 12.13 -9.37 -12.70
C HIS A 154 11.44 -9.89 -11.44
N ARG A 155 11.09 -11.19 -11.41
CA ARG A 155 10.53 -11.82 -10.20
C ARG A 155 11.53 -11.81 -9.05
N ARG A 156 12.81 -12.08 -9.32
CA ARG A 156 13.88 -12.05 -8.30
C ARG A 156 14.04 -10.64 -7.73
N LYS A 157 14.08 -9.61 -8.57
CA LYS A 157 14.15 -8.21 -8.15
C LYS A 157 12.93 -7.82 -7.32
N LEU A 158 11.72 -8.12 -7.78
CA LEU A 158 10.48 -7.85 -7.03
C LEU A 158 10.42 -8.62 -5.70
N ALA A 159 10.91 -9.86 -5.65
CA ALA A 159 10.99 -10.59 -4.38
C ALA A 159 11.98 -9.93 -3.40
N ASN A 160 13.06 -9.34 -3.93
CA ASN A 160 14.07 -8.65 -3.13
C ASN A 160 13.64 -7.25 -2.65
N MET A 161 12.51 -6.71 -3.11
CA MET A 161 12.06 -5.35 -2.74
C MET A 161 11.92 -5.12 -1.23
N LEU A 162 11.76 -6.19 -0.45
CA LEU A 162 11.69 -6.12 1.01
C LEU A 162 13.01 -5.64 1.65
N ASN A 163 14.13 -5.74 0.92
CA ASN A 163 15.44 -5.27 1.32
C ASN A 163 15.74 -3.83 0.84
N HIS A 164 14.80 -3.18 0.13
CA HIS A 164 14.95 -1.77 -0.23
C HIS A 164 14.78 -0.89 1.00
N ARG A 165 15.50 0.24 0.99
CA ARG A 165 15.44 1.21 2.09
C ARG A 165 14.28 2.19 1.88
N ILE A 166 13.56 2.46 2.94
CA ILE A 166 12.53 3.51 3.02
C ILE A 166 12.75 4.34 4.27
N VAL A 167 12.23 5.55 4.29
CA VAL A 167 12.15 6.34 5.52
C VAL A 167 10.81 6.04 6.21
N TYR A 168 10.88 5.58 7.44
CA TYR A 168 9.72 5.35 8.29
C TYR A 168 9.99 5.90 9.69
N LYS A 169 9.08 6.74 10.18
CA LYS A 169 9.23 7.46 11.46
C LYS A 169 10.54 8.28 11.53
N GLY A 170 10.92 8.91 10.43
CA GLY A 170 12.14 9.71 10.33
C GLY A 170 13.44 8.91 10.35
N ARG A 171 13.39 7.58 10.22
CA ARG A 171 14.55 6.70 10.19
C ARG A 171 14.66 5.96 8.87
N ASN A 172 15.87 5.89 8.33
CA ASN A 172 16.15 5.05 7.16
C ASN A 172 16.24 3.59 7.60
N MET A 173 15.41 2.73 7.02
CA MET A 173 15.37 1.30 7.34
C MET A 173 14.94 0.46 6.15
N TYR A 174 15.17 -0.84 6.20
CA TYR A 174 14.66 -1.76 5.19
C TYR A 174 13.13 -1.84 5.25
N LEU A 175 12.51 -2.02 4.08
CA LEU A 175 11.05 -2.15 3.97
C LEU A 175 10.49 -3.27 4.86
N CYS A 176 11.19 -4.41 4.95
CA CYS A 176 10.80 -5.50 5.84
C CYS A 176 10.72 -5.04 7.31
N ASN A 177 11.69 -4.27 7.79
CA ASN A 177 11.70 -3.76 9.17
C ASN A 177 10.59 -2.72 9.38
N ALA A 178 10.35 -1.85 8.39
CA ALA A 178 9.26 -0.89 8.45
C ALA A 178 7.88 -1.56 8.51
N ILE A 179 7.67 -2.62 7.74
CA ILE A 179 6.44 -3.43 7.79
C ILE A 179 6.29 -4.09 9.16
N GLU A 180 7.37 -4.66 9.71
CA GLU A 180 7.33 -5.25 11.03
C GLU A 180 6.95 -4.23 12.11
N GLU A 181 7.58 -3.05 12.13
CA GLU A 181 7.22 -1.96 13.06
C GLU A 181 5.77 -1.49 12.86
N TYR A 182 5.31 -1.40 11.62
CA TYR A 182 3.96 -1.01 11.29
C TYR A 182 2.92 -2.01 11.82
N VAL A 183 3.11 -3.31 11.59
CA VAL A 183 2.19 -4.36 12.06
C VAL A 183 2.25 -4.49 13.58
N SER A 184 3.43 -4.42 14.18
CA SER A 184 3.58 -4.44 15.65
C SER A 184 2.90 -3.22 16.30
N GLY A 185 3.00 -2.05 15.66
CA GLY A 185 2.30 -0.83 16.09
C GLY A 185 0.78 -0.99 16.05
N TYR A 186 0.24 -1.64 15.01
CA TYR A 186 -1.18 -1.98 14.96
C TYR A 186 -1.59 -2.93 16.09
N ALA A 187 -0.80 -3.97 16.36
CA ALA A 187 -1.05 -4.89 17.46
C ALA A 187 -1.02 -4.18 18.83
N ALA A 188 -0.11 -3.21 19.01
CA ALA A 188 -0.04 -2.39 20.21
C ALA A 188 -1.25 -1.44 20.35
N LEU A 189 -1.72 -0.86 19.24
CA LEU A 189 -2.93 -0.03 19.20
C LEU A 189 -4.15 -0.81 19.71
N LEU A 190 -4.32 -2.05 19.26
CA LEU A 190 -5.42 -2.92 19.72
C LEU A 190 -5.37 -3.19 21.23
N LYS A 191 -4.17 -3.20 21.82
CA LYS A 191 -3.93 -3.33 23.27
C LYS A 191 -3.99 -1.99 24.01
N LYS A 192 -4.38 -0.88 23.34
CA LYS A 192 -4.45 0.49 23.87
C LYS A 192 -3.10 1.03 24.41
N LYS A 193 -1.98 0.59 23.79
CA LYS A 193 -0.64 0.91 24.34
C LYS A 193 0.08 2.06 23.65
N THR A 194 -0.29 2.44 22.41
CA THR A 194 0.46 3.47 21.65
C THR A 194 -0.39 4.14 20.57
N ASN A 195 0.13 5.26 20.01
CA ASN A 195 -0.29 5.78 18.73
C ASN A 195 0.33 4.94 17.61
N TRP A 196 -0.41 4.74 16.53
CA TRP A 196 0.03 4.00 15.36
C TRP A 196 0.30 4.96 14.21
N GLU A 197 1.51 4.91 13.69
CA GLU A 197 1.93 5.70 12.55
C GLU A 197 1.87 4.88 11.27
N LEU A 198 1.54 5.56 10.18
CA LEU A 198 1.39 4.97 8.87
C LEU A 198 2.63 5.28 8.01
N PRO A 199 3.07 4.34 7.15
CA PRO A 199 4.28 4.51 6.35
C PRO A 199 4.15 5.63 5.32
N ASP A 200 5.25 6.32 5.04
CA ASP A 200 5.37 7.30 3.97
C ASP A 200 6.33 6.78 2.89
N VAL A 201 5.87 6.75 1.63
CA VAL A 201 6.65 6.27 0.49
C VAL A 201 7.43 7.39 -0.19
N SER A 202 7.17 8.67 0.17
CA SER A 202 7.78 9.83 -0.48
C SER A 202 9.30 9.90 -0.37
N GLU A 203 9.86 9.18 0.59
CA GLU A 203 11.29 9.22 0.91
C GLU A 203 12.01 7.91 0.52
N TYR A 204 11.39 7.13 -0.39
CA TYR A 204 12.03 5.95 -0.94
C TYR A 204 13.26 6.36 -1.77
N GLN A 205 14.42 5.99 -1.30
CA GLN A 205 15.68 6.08 -2.03
C GLN A 205 16.01 4.67 -2.53
N GLY A 206 15.74 4.45 -3.81
CA GLY A 206 15.93 3.16 -4.47
C GLY A 206 17.40 2.85 -4.79
N GLU A 207 18.28 2.87 -3.82
CA GLU A 207 19.62 2.30 -3.97
C GLU A 207 19.61 0.88 -3.41
N GLU A 208 19.76 -0.09 -4.31
CA GLU A 208 20.18 -1.43 -3.94
C GLU A 208 21.61 -1.28 -3.37
N ASP A 209 21.83 -1.59 -2.08
CA ASP A 209 23.17 -1.93 -1.63
C ASP A 209 23.58 -3.17 -2.45
N GLU A 210 24.51 -3.00 -3.40
CA GLU A 210 25.20 -4.13 -4.07
C GLU A 210 25.81 -5.01 -2.97
N ILE A 211 25.25 -6.21 -2.82
CA ILE A 211 25.84 -7.30 -2.00
C ILE A 211 26.68 -8.16 -2.93
#